data_3d9bc8eb28e092df4edc684913a1fada
#
_entry.id   3d9bc8eb28e092df4edc684913a1fada
#
_cell.length_a   1.000
_cell.length_b   1.000
_cell.length_c   1.000
_cell.angle_alpha   90.00
_cell.angle_beta   90.00
_cell.angle_gamma   90.00
#
_symmetry.space_group_name_H-M   'P 1'
#
loop_
_entity.id
_entity.type
_entity.pdbx_description
1 polymer ?
#
loop_
_entity_poly.entity_id
_entity_poly.type
_entity_poly.pdbx_seq_one_letter_code
_entity_poly.pdbx_strand_id
1 'polypeptide(L)'
;MANWSKEELRKIAEADDLHISPFREDGVTYGTPTWIWSVAVDGALYARGYNGQKSRWYQAAVRQKAGRITGAGMTKEVMFEPVQGKINDRIDDAYREKYHSSPYLSPMIGRARAATVRILPRDPGV
;
A
#
# COMPACT_ATOMS: atom_id res chain seq x y z
N MET A 1 4.47 -18.74 5.01
CA MET A 1 3.75 -17.48 4.96
C MET A 1 4.67 -16.36 4.53
N ALA A 2 4.28 -15.62 3.51
CA ALA A 2 5.13 -14.55 3.00
C ALA A 2 4.98 -13.30 3.87
N ASN A 3 6.08 -12.87 4.46
CA ASN A 3 6.14 -11.63 5.24
C ASN A 3 7.33 -10.82 4.74
N TRP A 4 7.24 -9.51 4.92
CA TRP A 4 8.37 -8.64 4.62
C TRP A 4 9.52 -8.95 5.57
N SER A 5 10.75 -9.01 5.05
CA SER A 5 11.92 -9.02 5.92
C SER A 5 12.02 -7.66 6.59
N LYS A 6 12.68 -7.59 7.75
CA LYS A 6 12.87 -6.31 8.44
C LYS A 6 13.61 -5.31 7.57
N GLU A 7 14.59 -5.79 6.80
CA GLU A 7 15.39 -4.93 5.93
C GLU A 7 14.54 -4.35 4.78
N GLU A 8 13.75 -5.19 4.11
CA GLU A 8 12.88 -4.74 3.02
C GLU A 8 11.85 -3.74 3.52
N LEU A 9 11.20 -4.06 4.63
CA LEU A 9 10.16 -3.19 5.18
C LEU A 9 10.73 -1.85 5.61
N ARG A 10 11.93 -1.85 6.21
CA ARG A 10 12.60 -0.62 6.60
C ARG A 10 12.88 0.27 5.39
N LYS A 11 13.41 -0.31 4.33
CA LYS A 11 13.70 0.45 3.10
C LYS A 11 12.45 1.06 2.50
N ILE A 12 11.36 0.28 2.44
CA ILE A 12 10.09 0.77 1.90
C ILE A 12 9.51 1.85 2.82
N ALA A 13 9.58 1.65 4.13
CA ALA A 13 9.03 2.60 5.10
C ALA A 13 9.74 3.96 5.07
N GLU A 14 11.02 3.97 4.75
CA GLU A 14 11.80 5.21 4.66
C GLU A 14 11.66 5.91 3.30
N ALA A 15 11.17 5.19 2.28
CA ALA A 15 11.05 5.73 0.93
C ALA A 15 9.72 6.44 0.74
N ASP A 16 9.69 7.39 -0.20
CA ASP A 16 8.45 8.04 -0.62
C ASP A 16 8.24 7.91 -2.13
N ASP A 17 8.89 6.94 -2.75
CA ASP A 17 8.84 6.70 -4.19
C ASP A 17 8.06 5.45 -4.56
N LEU A 18 7.22 4.94 -3.67
CA LEU A 18 6.50 3.70 -3.92
C LEU A 18 5.42 3.87 -4.96
N HIS A 19 5.42 2.99 -5.95
CA HIS A 19 4.38 2.91 -6.97
C HIS A 19 3.70 1.55 -6.88
N ILE A 20 2.39 1.54 -7.10
CA ILE A 20 1.58 0.34 -7.00
C ILE A 20 0.96 0.03 -8.37
N SER A 21 1.00 -1.24 -8.77
CA SER A 21 0.47 -1.71 -10.06
C SER A 21 -0.36 -2.97 -9.83
N PRO A 22 -1.62 -2.85 -9.37
CA PRO A 22 -2.51 -4.00 -9.29
C PRO A 22 -2.75 -4.56 -10.69
N PHE A 23 -3.06 -5.86 -10.79
CA PHE A 23 -3.40 -6.45 -12.07
C PHE A 23 -4.64 -5.81 -12.66
N ARG A 24 -4.70 -5.75 -13.99
CA ARG A 24 -5.89 -5.36 -14.74
C ARG A 24 -6.91 -6.51 -14.71
N GLU A 25 -8.05 -6.29 -15.35
CA GLU A 25 -9.15 -7.27 -15.34
C GLU A 25 -8.76 -8.64 -15.88
N ASP A 26 -7.75 -8.71 -16.74
CA ASP A 26 -7.26 -9.99 -17.28
C ASP A 26 -6.52 -10.82 -16.22
N GLY A 27 -6.17 -10.22 -15.07
CA GLY A 27 -5.49 -10.91 -13.99
C GLY A 27 -4.00 -11.18 -14.24
N VAL A 28 -3.44 -10.69 -15.35
CA VAL A 28 -2.04 -10.94 -15.72
C VAL A 28 -1.28 -9.68 -16.13
N THR A 29 -1.98 -8.66 -16.65
CA THR A 29 -1.33 -7.42 -17.09
C THR A 29 -1.26 -6.45 -15.90
N TYR A 30 -0.08 -5.93 -15.63
CA TYR A 30 0.09 -4.94 -14.57
C TYR A 30 -0.56 -3.62 -14.97
N GLY A 31 -1.28 -3.03 -14.04
CA GLY A 31 -1.85 -1.70 -14.23
C GLY A 31 -0.75 -0.64 -14.27
N THR A 32 -1.13 0.56 -14.70
CA THR A 32 -0.20 1.69 -14.72
C THR A 32 0.34 1.95 -13.30
N PRO A 33 1.67 2.02 -13.13
CA PRO A 33 2.23 2.32 -11.81
C PRO A 33 1.69 3.65 -11.29
N THR A 34 1.14 3.63 -10.08
CA THR A 34 0.57 4.80 -9.44
C THR A 34 1.36 5.10 -8.18
N TRP A 35 1.83 6.33 -8.05
CA TRP A 35 2.54 6.76 -6.85
C TRP A 35 1.58 6.77 -5.67
N ILE A 36 2.02 6.18 -4.56
CA ILE A 36 1.21 6.10 -3.33
C ILE A 36 2.05 6.45 -2.11
N TRP A 37 1.36 6.82 -1.06
CA TRP A 37 1.97 6.97 0.26
C TRP A 37 1.74 5.69 1.05
N SER A 38 2.80 5.15 1.61
CA SER A 38 2.74 3.92 2.38
C SER A 38 3.37 4.11 3.75
N VAL A 39 2.94 3.29 4.70
CA VAL A 39 3.49 3.29 6.06
C VAL A 39 3.64 1.85 6.54
N ALA A 40 4.57 1.66 7.47
CA ALA A 40 4.76 0.37 8.14
C ALA A 40 4.22 0.45 9.56
N VAL A 41 3.44 -0.54 9.96
CA VAL A 41 2.89 -0.65 11.31
C VAL A 41 3.01 -2.10 11.75
N ASP A 42 3.67 -2.36 12.87
CA ASP A 42 3.79 -3.71 13.45
C ASP A 42 4.27 -4.76 12.48
N GLY A 43 5.25 -4.43 11.66
CA GLY A 43 5.83 -5.38 10.73
C GLY A 43 5.04 -5.60 9.46
N ALA A 44 4.01 -4.81 9.20
CA ALA A 44 3.19 -4.89 7.99
C ALA A 44 3.23 -3.57 7.22
N LEU A 45 2.98 -3.65 5.92
CA LEU A 45 2.98 -2.50 5.03
C LEU A 45 1.56 -2.16 4.63
N TYR A 46 1.21 -0.88 4.72
CA TYR A 46 -0.14 -0.40 4.39
C TYR A 46 -0.09 0.78 3.44
N ALA A 47 -1.11 0.91 2.61
CA ALA A 47 -1.28 2.06 1.74
C ALA A 47 -2.75 2.44 1.69
N ARG A 48 -3.00 3.72 1.38
CA ARG A 48 -4.36 4.27 1.30
C ARG A 48 -4.54 5.01 -0.01
N GLY A 49 -5.74 4.86 -0.60
CA GLY A 49 -6.11 5.61 -1.79
C GLY A 49 -6.47 7.04 -1.43
N TYR A 50 -5.73 8.00 -1.99
CA TYR A 50 -5.93 9.42 -1.68
C TYR A 50 -7.38 9.87 -1.94
N ASN A 51 -7.99 9.34 -2.99
CA ASN A 51 -9.38 9.67 -3.35
C ASN A 51 -10.40 8.75 -2.68
N GLY A 52 -9.99 8.04 -1.63
CA GLY A 52 -10.86 7.11 -0.93
C GLY A 52 -11.16 5.89 -1.79
N GLN A 53 -12.34 5.31 -1.60
CA GLN A 53 -12.73 4.11 -2.33
C GLN A 53 -12.94 4.34 -3.83
N LYS A 54 -12.93 5.59 -4.29
CA LYS A 54 -12.98 5.92 -5.72
C LYS A 54 -11.63 5.81 -6.41
N SER A 55 -10.55 5.66 -5.64
CA SER A 55 -9.21 5.48 -6.21
C SER A 55 -9.18 4.24 -7.10
N ARG A 56 -8.76 4.42 -8.35
CA ARG A 56 -8.77 3.32 -9.33
C ARG A 56 -7.86 2.17 -8.90
N TRP A 57 -6.66 2.50 -8.39
CA TRP A 57 -5.74 1.46 -7.97
C TRP A 57 -6.30 0.66 -6.79
N TYR A 58 -7.02 1.34 -5.87
CA TYR A 58 -7.64 0.69 -4.73
C TYR A 58 -8.70 -0.32 -5.19
N GLN A 59 -9.56 0.10 -6.12
CA GLN A 59 -10.59 -0.77 -6.66
C GLN A 59 -9.99 -1.98 -7.35
N ALA A 60 -8.93 -1.78 -8.15
CA ALA A 60 -8.23 -2.87 -8.81
C ALA A 60 -7.57 -3.81 -7.79
N ALA A 61 -6.94 -3.26 -6.77
CA ALA A 61 -6.27 -4.05 -5.73
C ALA A 61 -7.26 -4.93 -4.97
N VAL A 62 -8.42 -4.39 -4.64
CA VAL A 62 -9.47 -5.16 -3.93
C VAL A 62 -10.05 -6.24 -4.83
N ARG A 63 -10.26 -5.94 -6.10
CA ARG A 63 -10.84 -6.88 -7.05
C ARG A 63 -9.86 -8.00 -7.44
N GLN A 64 -8.64 -7.64 -7.77
CA GLN A 64 -7.64 -8.59 -8.27
C GLN A 64 -6.81 -9.24 -7.16
N LYS A 65 -6.67 -8.58 -6.03
CA LYS A 65 -5.96 -9.06 -4.84
C LYS A 65 -4.47 -9.28 -5.04
N ALA A 66 -3.92 -8.97 -6.19
CA ALA A 66 -2.50 -9.17 -6.50
C ALA A 66 -2.01 -8.16 -7.53
N GLY A 67 -0.71 -7.99 -7.59
CA GLY A 67 -0.04 -7.10 -8.52
C GLY A 67 1.42 -6.96 -8.12
N ARG A 68 1.99 -5.76 -8.29
CA ARG A 68 3.36 -5.51 -7.83
C ARG A 68 3.51 -4.09 -7.31
N ILE A 69 4.58 -3.91 -6.55
CA ILE A 69 5.02 -2.57 -6.13
C ILE A 69 6.43 -2.34 -6.63
N THR A 70 6.76 -1.07 -6.87
CA THR A 70 8.10 -0.64 -7.28
C THR A 70 8.48 0.56 -6.44
N GLY A 71 9.64 0.53 -5.84
CA GLY A 71 10.14 1.62 -5.02
C GLY A 71 11.31 1.16 -4.18
N ALA A 72 12.00 2.09 -3.55
CA ALA A 72 13.16 1.81 -2.72
C ALA A 72 14.18 0.92 -3.43
N GLY A 73 14.31 1.04 -4.76
CA GLY A 73 15.22 0.25 -5.56
C GLY A 73 14.78 -1.19 -5.81
N MET A 74 13.52 -1.52 -5.50
CA MET A 74 13.02 -2.89 -5.60
C MET A 74 11.74 -2.96 -6.43
N THR A 75 11.53 -4.10 -7.06
CA THR A 75 10.25 -4.46 -7.69
C THR A 75 9.82 -5.80 -7.07
N LYS A 76 8.64 -5.84 -6.46
CA LYS A 76 8.16 -7.02 -5.75
C LYS A 76 6.75 -7.39 -6.16
N GLU A 77 6.52 -8.70 -6.36
CA GLU A 77 5.18 -9.23 -6.52
C GLU A 77 4.49 -9.22 -5.16
N VAL A 78 3.25 -8.77 -5.13
CA VAL A 78 2.53 -8.58 -3.87
C VAL A 78 1.08 -9.04 -3.96
N MET A 79 0.49 -9.23 -2.78
CA MET A 79 -0.94 -9.42 -2.61
C MET A 79 -1.51 -8.25 -1.84
N PHE A 80 -2.79 -7.96 -2.05
CA PHE A 80 -3.48 -6.86 -1.41
C PHE A 80 -4.67 -7.39 -0.60
N GLU A 81 -4.78 -6.91 0.64
CA GLU A 81 -5.93 -7.23 1.51
C GLU A 81 -6.58 -5.94 1.98
N PRO A 82 -7.88 -5.75 1.81
CA PRO A 82 -8.55 -4.60 2.40
C PRO A 82 -8.49 -4.68 3.92
N VAL A 83 -8.39 -3.53 4.57
CA VAL A 83 -8.18 -3.43 6.01
C VAL A 83 -9.30 -2.62 6.64
N GLN A 84 -9.88 -3.15 7.71
CA GLN A 84 -10.90 -2.48 8.51
C GLN A 84 -10.58 -2.64 9.99
N GLY A 85 -11.22 -1.84 10.82
CA GLY A 85 -11.11 -1.98 12.26
C GLY A 85 -10.10 -1.06 12.91
N LYS A 86 -9.77 -1.35 14.14
CA LYS A 86 -8.99 -0.47 15.01
C LYS A 86 -7.56 -0.24 14.56
N ILE A 87 -7.00 -1.15 13.77
CA ILE A 87 -5.64 -0.96 13.24
C ILE A 87 -5.55 0.34 12.44
N ASN A 88 -6.66 0.83 11.90
CA ASN A 88 -6.68 2.09 11.17
C ASN A 88 -6.28 3.27 12.03
N ASP A 89 -6.51 3.24 13.34
CA ASP A 89 -6.07 4.31 14.23
C ASP A 89 -4.54 4.38 14.28
N ARG A 90 -3.89 3.22 14.31
CA ARG A 90 -2.42 3.15 14.32
C ARG A 90 -1.84 3.53 12.96
N ILE A 91 -2.55 3.18 11.89
CA ILE A 91 -2.16 3.57 10.54
C ILE A 91 -2.26 5.09 10.39
N ASP A 92 -3.33 5.71 10.92
CA ASP A 92 -3.46 7.17 10.95
C ASP A 92 -2.25 7.82 11.62
N ASP A 93 -1.85 7.29 12.78
CA ASP A 93 -0.71 7.83 13.53
C ASP A 93 0.59 7.68 12.72
N ALA A 94 0.76 6.56 12.02
CA ALA A 94 1.93 6.34 11.19
C ALA A 94 1.98 7.34 10.02
N TYR A 95 0.84 7.65 9.41
CA TYR A 95 0.77 8.67 8.37
C TYR A 95 1.11 10.05 8.92
N ARG A 96 0.60 10.39 10.11
CA ARG A 96 0.93 11.67 10.75
C ARG A 96 2.41 11.79 11.01
N GLU A 97 3.04 10.73 11.46
CA GLU A 97 4.47 10.72 11.75
C GLU A 97 5.32 10.85 10.48
N LYS A 98 5.02 10.04 9.47
CA LYS A 98 5.82 10.01 8.25
C LYS A 98 5.64 11.25 7.37
N TYR A 99 4.42 11.78 7.31
CA TYR A 99 4.06 12.86 6.39
C TYR A 99 3.59 14.13 7.09
N HIS A 100 4.06 14.37 8.31
CA HIS A 100 3.59 15.43 9.20
C HIS A 100 3.65 16.84 8.60
N SER A 101 4.58 17.10 7.70
CA SER A 101 4.73 18.43 7.10
C SER A 101 4.01 18.57 5.76
N SER A 102 3.29 17.55 5.32
CA SER A 102 2.61 17.61 4.03
C SER A 102 1.22 18.24 4.15
N PRO A 103 0.87 19.18 3.22
CA PRO A 103 -0.48 19.72 3.18
C PRO A 103 -1.53 18.69 2.70
N TYR A 104 -1.09 17.54 2.19
CA TYR A 104 -1.98 16.49 1.71
C TYR A 104 -2.28 15.43 2.77
N LEU A 105 -1.82 15.61 4.00
CA LEU A 105 -2.01 14.62 5.05
C LEU A 105 -3.48 14.45 5.45
N SER A 106 -4.24 15.54 5.56
CA SER A 106 -5.65 15.49 6.00
C SER A 106 -6.50 14.48 5.24
N PRO A 107 -6.50 14.46 3.90
CA PRO A 107 -7.27 13.44 3.18
C PRO A 107 -6.81 12.02 3.47
N MET A 108 -5.53 11.81 3.74
CA MET A 108 -4.98 10.48 3.98
C MET A 108 -5.46 9.88 5.31
N ILE A 109 -5.78 10.71 6.29
CA ILE A 109 -6.34 10.24 7.57
C ILE A 109 -7.85 10.49 7.65
N GLY A 110 -8.44 11.07 6.62
CA GLY A 110 -9.87 11.29 6.48
C GLY A 110 -10.48 10.29 5.51
N ARG A 111 -10.85 10.75 4.32
CA ARG A 111 -11.56 9.91 3.34
C ARG A 111 -10.75 8.69 2.88
N ALA A 112 -9.43 8.78 2.86
CA ALA A 112 -8.58 7.68 2.43
C ALA A 112 -8.58 6.51 3.40
N ARG A 113 -8.99 6.73 4.65
CA ARG A 113 -9.06 5.69 5.67
C ARG A 113 -9.97 4.52 5.23
N ALA A 114 -11.04 4.80 4.51
CA ALA A 114 -11.93 3.77 3.99
C ALA A 114 -11.31 2.95 2.85
N ALA A 115 -10.18 3.39 2.31
CA ALA A 115 -9.50 2.75 1.20
C ALA A 115 -8.10 2.30 1.62
N THR A 116 -8.02 1.55 2.70
CA THR A 116 -6.77 1.02 3.25
C THR A 116 -6.57 -0.42 2.80
N VAL A 117 -5.38 -0.73 2.29
CA VAL A 117 -4.97 -2.10 1.99
C VAL A 117 -3.68 -2.43 2.72
N ARG A 118 -3.56 -3.70 3.11
CA ARG A 118 -2.30 -4.26 3.56
C ARG A 118 -1.63 -4.88 2.34
N ILE A 119 -0.34 -4.60 2.18
CA ILE A 119 0.46 -5.10 1.06
C ILE A 119 1.37 -6.19 1.59
N LEU A 120 1.22 -7.40 1.08
CA LEU A 120 2.02 -8.54 1.50
C LEU A 120 2.91 -9.01 0.36
N PRO A 121 4.15 -9.42 0.62
CA PRO A 121 4.96 -10.00 -0.44
C PRO A 121 4.34 -11.31 -0.90
N ARG A 122 4.33 -11.51 -2.22
CA ARG A 122 3.87 -12.74 -2.81
C ARG A 122 5.11 -13.58 -3.13
N ASP A 123 5.15 -14.78 -2.55
CA ASP A 123 6.28 -15.65 -2.77
C ASP A 123 6.08 -16.43 -4.08
N PRO A 124 6.80 -16.09 -5.16
CA PRO A 124 6.56 -16.70 -6.46
C PRO A 124 7.05 -18.15 -6.56
N GLY A 125 7.78 -18.64 -5.59
CA GLY A 125 8.33 -19.99 -5.60
C GLY A 125 7.48 -21.03 -4.89
N VAL A 126 6.30 -20.64 -4.43
CA VAL A 126 5.49 -21.52 -3.58
C VAL A 126 4.17 -21.86 -4.20
#